data_684f0ac4a5c28832de7dc18db1e7c102
#
_entry.id   684f0ac4a5c28832de7dc18db1e7c102
#
_cell.length_a   1.000
_cell.length_b   1.000
_cell.length_c   1.000
_cell.angle_alpha   90.00
_cell.angle_beta   90.00
_cell.angle_gamma   90.00
#
_symmetry.space_group_name_H-M   'P 1'
#
loop_
_entity.id
_entity.type
_entity.pdbx_description
1 polymer ?
#
loop_
_entity_poly.entity_id
_entity_poly.type
_entity_poly.pdbx_seq_one_letter_code
_entity_poly.pdbx_strand_id
1 'polypeptide(L)'
;MIDSLDHLVLTVRDIEATCQFYERVLGMTVITFGENRRALQFGRQKINLHQAGREWDPKAKHPVPGSADLCLLSSWPMEQLIQHMKNCGVEIV
;
A
#
# COMPACT_ATOMS: atom_id res chain seq x y z
N MET A 1 -12.45 17.49 -15.45
CA MET A 1 -11.27 18.16 -14.87
C MET A 1 -10.30 17.17 -14.24
N ILE A 2 -10.63 16.58 -13.11
CA ILE A 2 -9.81 15.51 -12.52
C ILE A 2 -10.32 14.17 -13.06
N ASP A 3 -9.40 13.32 -13.51
CA ASP A 3 -9.77 12.05 -14.15
C ASP A 3 -9.49 10.84 -13.26
N SER A 4 -8.40 10.87 -12.53
CA SER A 4 -8.00 9.70 -11.74
C SER A 4 -6.96 10.10 -10.68
N LEU A 5 -6.65 9.15 -9.83
CA LEU A 5 -5.57 9.27 -8.88
C LEU A 5 -4.29 8.73 -9.51
N ASP A 6 -3.22 9.53 -9.55
CA ASP A 6 -1.92 9.04 -9.99
C ASP A 6 -1.30 8.17 -8.91
N HIS A 7 -1.19 8.70 -7.72
CA HIS A 7 -0.72 7.96 -6.56
C HIS A 7 -1.18 8.64 -5.28
N LEU A 8 -1.15 7.91 -4.20
CA LEU A 8 -1.23 8.49 -2.87
C LEU A 8 0.02 8.07 -2.09
N VAL A 9 0.23 8.68 -0.95
CA VAL A 9 1.40 8.40 -0.11
C VAL A 9 0.94 7.87 1.23
N LEU A 10 1.47 6.73 1.64
CA LEU A 10 1.30 6.18 2.98
C LEU A 10 2.59 6.38 3.76
N THR A 11 2.46 6.90 4.98
CA THR A 11 3.55 6.88 5.94
C THR A 11 3.41 5.61 6.76
N VAL A 12 4.48 4.82 6.81
CA VAL A 12 4.45 3.51 7.45
C VAL A 12 5.57 3.41 8.48
N ARG A 13 5.38 2.52 9.43
CA ARG A 13 6.35 2.29 10.51
C ARG A 13 7.59 1.58 10.01
N ASP A 14 7.42 0.64 9.07
CA ASP A 14 8.48 -0.19 8.52
C ASP A 14 8.18 -0.48 7.05
N ILE A 15 8.96 0.12 6.16
CA ILE A 15 8.76 -0.02 4.70
C ILE A 15 8.91 -1.47 4.25
N GLU A 16 9.92 -2.19 4.74
CA GLU A 16 10.14 -3.58 4.32
C GLU A 16 8.97 -4.49 4.72
N ALA A 17 8.51 -4.37 5.96
CA ALA A 17 7.36 -5.14 6.42
C ALA A 17 6.10 -4.79 5.63
N THR A 18 5.91 -3.51 5.31
CA THR A 18 4.78 -3.05 4.50
C THR A 18 4.85 -3.63 3.09
N CYS A 19 6.00 -3.56 2.43
CA CYS A 19 6.20 -4.13 1.10
C CYS A 19 5.89 -5.63 1.08
N GLN A 20 6.41 -6.37 2.06
CA GLN A 20 6.17 -7.81 2.16
C GLN A 20 4.69 -8.13 2.33
N PHE A 21 3.98 -7.37 3.16
CA PHE A 21 2.55 -7.58 3.38
C PHE A 21 1.75 -7.33 2.10
N TYR A 22 1.92 -6.17 1.48
CA TYR A 22 1.14 -5.81 0.30
C TYR A 22 1.44 -6.70 -0.90
N GLU A 23 2.68 -7.15 -1.04
CA GLU A 23 3.05 -8.09 -2.11
C GLU A 23 2.46 -9.47 -1.86
N ARG A 24 2.66 -10.02 -0.67
CA ARG A 24 2.25 -11.38 -0.32
C ARG A 24 0.74 -11.52 -0.19
N VAL A 25 0.10 -10.57 0.48
CA VAL A 25 -1.32 -10.66 0.80
C VAL A 25 -2.19 -10.07 -0.30
N LEU A 26 -1.81 -8.94 -0.86
CA LEU A 26 -2.65 -8.20 -1.81
C LEU A 26 -2.14 -8.27 -3.25
N GLY A 27 -1.05 -8.96 -3.50
CA GLY A 27 -0.55 -9.18 -4.85
C GLY A 27 -0.05 -7.93 -5.57
N MET A 28 0.29 -6.89 -4.84
CA MET A 28 0.84 -5.67 -5.43
C MET A 28 2.31 -5.87 -5.81
N THR A 29 2.77 -5.10 -6.81
CA THR A 29 4.16 -5.13 -7.24
C THR A 29 4.95 -4.07 -6.48
N VAL A 30 6.01 -4.50 -5.83
CA VAL A 30 6.93 -3.58 -5.13
C VAL A 30 7.88 -2.96 -6.14
N ILE A 31 7.96 -1.62 -6.13
CA ILE A 31 8.82 -0.86 -7.03
C ILE A 31 9.81 -0.06 -6.19
N THR A 32 11.07 -0.06 -6.63
CA THR A 32 12.10 0.80 -6.06
C THR A 32 12.44 1.87 -7.09
N PHE A 33 12.45 3.12 -6.69
CA PHE A 33 12.75 4.25 -7.58
C PHE A 33 13.53 5.35 -6.84
N GLY A 34 14.11 6.26 -7.61
CA GLY A 34 14.90 7.34 -7.03
C GLY A 34 16.01 6.82 -6.13
N GLU A 35 16.26 7.52 -5.03
CA GLU A 35 17.26 7.11 -4.04
C GLU A 35 16.64 6.18 -3.01
N ASN A 36 16.44 4.92 -3.40
CA ASN A 36 15.92 3.88 -2.53
C ASN A 36 14.48 4.14 -2.03
N ARG A 37 13.68 4.83 -2.83
CA ARG A 37 12.27 5.05 -2.53
C ARG A 37 11.47 3.84 -2.98
N ARG A 38 10.39 3.54 -2.28
CA ARG A 38 9.57 2.37 -2.53
C ARG A 38 8.13 2.77 -2.84
N ALA A 39 7.51 2.00 -3.71
CA ALA A 39 6.09 2.14 -4.04
C ALA A 39 5.45 0.77 -4.23
N LEU A 40 4.14 0.73 -4.09
CA LEU A 40 3.31 -0.44 -4.33
C LEU A 40 2.47 -0.15 -5.56
N GLN A 41 2.59 -0.96 -6.61
CA GLN A 41 1.86 -0.77 -7.86
C GLN A 41 0.78 -1.81 -8.02
N PHE A 42 -0.39 -1.37 -8.44
CA PHE A 42 -1.53 -2.24 -8.75
C PHE A 42 -2.37 -1.57 -9.84
N GLY A 43 -2.74 -2.33 -10.87
CA GLY A 43 -3.44 -1.76 -12.01
C GLY A 43 -2.66 -0.57 -12.59
N ARG A 44 -3.32 0.58 -12.73
CA ARG A 44 -2.72 1.82 -13.22
C ARG A 44 -2.38 2.79 -12.09
N GLN A 45 -2.43 2.33 -10.85
CA GLN A 45 -2.25 3.17 -9.67
C GLN A 45 -1.09 2.70 -8.84
N LYS A 46 -0.65 3.55 -7.94
CA LYS A 46 0.41 3.20 -7.02
C LYS A 46 0.26 3.92 -5.69
N ILE A 47 0.87 3.35 -4.69
CA ILE A 47 0.99 3.93 -3.36
C ILE A 47 2.47 4.11 -3.10
N ASN A 48 2.92 5.36 -2.99
CA ASN A 48 4.29 5.65 -2.58
C ASN A 48 4.40 5.48 -1.06
N LEU A 49 5.52 4.96 -0.59
CA LEU A 49 5.73 4.71 0.82
C LEU A 49 6.73 5.69 1.41
N HIS A 50 6.36 6.28 2.56
CA HIS A 50 7.26 7.07 3.37
C HIS A 50 7.54 6.35 4.68
N GLN A 51 8.82 6.31 5.07
CA GLN A 51 9.20 5.80 6.36
C GLN A 51 8.88 6.86 7.44
N ALA A 52 8.18 6.47 8.48
CA ALA A 52 7.85 7.38 9.58
C ALA A 52 9.15 7.98 10.15
N GLY A 53 9.16 9.32 10.29
CA GLY A 53 10.31 10.06 10.76
C GLY A 53 11.35 10.38 9.69
N ARG A 54 11.20 9.85 8.47
CA ARG A 54 12.13 10.07 7.35
C ARG A 54 11.37 10.34 6.06
N GLU A 55 10.24 11.04 6.15
CA GLU A 55 9.39 11.33 5.00
C GLU A 55 10.11 12.22 3.99
N TRP A 56 9.76 12.02 2.71
CA TRP A 56 10.21 12.89 1.63
C TRP A 56 9.26 14.07 1.49
N ASP A 57 9.75 15.23 1.12
CA ASP A 57 8.90 16.35 0.77
C ASP A 57 8.49 16.27 -0.71
N PRO A 58 7.25 16.63 -1.07
CA PRO A 58 6.15 17.04 -0.20
C PRO A 58 5.55 15.85 0.58
N LYS A 59 4.94 16.14 1.72
CA LYS A 59 4.33 15.13 2.57
C LYS A 59 3.02 15.62 3.16
N ALA A 60 2.24 14.70 3.73
CA ALA A 60 1.01 15.04 4.43
C ALA A 60 1.30 15.94 5.65
N LYS A 61 0.30 16.70 6.08
CA LYS A 61 0.43 17.53 7.28
C LYS A 61 0.65 16.67 8.54
N HIS A 62 -0.01 15.50 8.58
CA HIS A 62 0.12 14.53 9.68
C HIS A 62 0.59 13.20 9.13
N PRO A 63 1.89 13.10 8.78
CA PRO A 63 2.41 11.88 8.14
C PRO A 63 2.78 10.84 9.21
N VAL A 64 1.77 10.16 9.71
CA VAL A 64 1.94 9.17 10.78
C VAL A 64 1.35 7.83 10.35
N PRO A 65 1.90 6.70 10.84
CA PRO A 65 1.28 5.39 10.61
C PRO A 65 -0.15 5.34 11.14
N GLY A 66 -1.04 4.67 10.40
CA GLY A 66 -2.44 4.55 10.78
C GLY A 66 -3.30 5.77 10.46
N SER A 67 -2.80 6.69 9.64
CA SER A 67 -3.54 7.90 9.27
C SER A 67 -4.36 7.76 8.00
N ALA A 68 -4.40 6.60 7.37
CA ALA A 68 -5.14 6.36 6.13
C ALA A 68 -6.15 5.24 6.30
N ASP A 69 -7.23 5.34 5.53
CA ASP A 69 -8.27 4.32 5.42
C ASP A 69 -8.50 4.10 3.92
N LEU A 70 -8.27 2.88 3.47
CA LEU A 70 -8.33 2.53 2.05
C LEU A 70 -9.38 1.47 1.80
N CYS A 71 -10.11 1.63 0.71
CA CYS A 71 -11.01 0.61 0.19
C CYS A 71 -10.53 0.23 -1.21
N LEU A 72 -10.17 -1.03 -1.38
CA LEU A 72 -9.65 -1.55 -2.63
C LEU A 72 -10.66 -2.48 -3.29
N LEU A 73 -10.68 -2.47 -4.61
CA LEU A 73 -11.54 -3.35 -5.39
C LEU A 73 -10.72 -4.52 -5.92
N SER A 74 -11.34 -5.69 -5.94
CA SER A 74 -10.75 -6.89 -6.52
C SER A 74 -11.77 -7.55 -7.43
N SER A 75 -11.30 -8.16 -8.52
CA SER A 75 -12.13 -8.97 -9.40
C SER A 75 -12.28 -10.42 -8.91
N TRP A 76 -11.56 -10.80 -7.86
CA TRP A 76 -11.67 -12.15 -7.31
C TRP A 76 -13.02 -12.35 -6.62
N PRO A 77 -13.63 -13.55 -6.72
CA PRO A 77 -14.80 -13.87 -5.92
C PRO A 77 -14.51 -13.72 -4.43
N MET A 78 -15.48 -13.27 -3.66
CA MET A 78 -15.33 -13.01 -2.22
C MET A 78 -14.85 -14.24 -1.46
N GLU A 79 -15.37 -15.42 -1.79
CA GLU A 79 -14.98 -16.68 -1.16
C GLU A 79 -13.48 -16.97 -1.34
N GLN A 80 -12.96 -16.67 -2.52
CA GLN A 80 -11.55 -16.88 -2.85
C GLN A 80 -10.68 -15.89 -2.09
N LEU A 81 -11.11 -14.63 -1.97
CA LEU A 81 -10.41 -13.62 -1.18
C LEU A 81 -10.33 -14.02 0.29
N ILE A 82 -11.45 -14.46 0.86
CA ILE A 82 -11.51 -14.89 2.26
C ILE A 82 -10.55 -16.05 2.50
N GLN A 83 -10.54 -17.04 1.61
CA GLN A 83 -9.65 -18.19 1.75
C GLN A 83 -8.17 -17.77 1.64
N HIS A 84 -7.88 -16.86 0.72
CA HIS A 84 -6.52 -16.32 0.57
C HIS A 84 -6.05 -15.61 1.83
N MET A 85 -6.91 -14.78 2.44
CA MET A 85 -6.58 -14.08 3.68
C MET A 85 -6.27 -15.08 4.81
N LYS A 86 -7.08 -16.12 4.92
CA LYS A 86 -6.84 -17.19 5.90
C LYS A 86 -5.51 -17.88 5.65
N ASN A 87 -5.21 -18.21 4.39
CA ASN A 87 -3.95 -18.86 4.03
C ASN A 87 -2.73 -17.98 4.34
N CYS A 88 -2.90 -16.66 4.26
CA CYS A 88 -1.85 -15.70 4.60
C CYS A 88 -1.76 -15.40 6.10
N GLY A 89 -2.65 -15.95 6.92
CA GLY A 89 -2.68 -15.69 8.35
C GLY A 89 -3.20 -14.31 8.71
N VAL A 90 -4.03 -13.72 7.83
CA VAL A 90 -4.60 -12.39 8.05
C VAL A 90 -5.98 -12.53 8.66
N GLU A 91 -6.19 -11.85 9.79
CA GLU A 91 -7.49 -11.79 10.43
C GLU A 91 -8.42 -10.83 9.68
N ILE A 92 -9.62 -11.30 9.37
CA ILE A 92 -10.67 -10.47 8.77
C ILE A 92 -11.56 -9.96 9.90
N VAL A 93 -11.63 -8.66 10.02
CA VAL A 93 -12.42 -8.00 11.07
C VAL A 93 -13.75 -7.49 10.54
#